data_674e28b7a29ee46fd59d1b450edc3eb7
#
_entry.id   674e28b7a29ee46fd59d1b450edc3eb7
#
_cell.length_a   1.000
_cell.length_b   1.000
_cell.length_c   1.000
_cell.angle_alpha   90.00
_cell.angle_beta   90.00
_cell.angle_gamma   90.00
#
_symmetry.space_group_name_H-M   'P 1'
#
loop_
_entity.id
_entity.type
_entity.pdbx_description
1 polymer ?
#
loop_
_entity_poly.entity_id
_entity_poly.type
_entity_poly.pdbx_seq_one_letter_code
_entity_poly.pdbx_strand_id
1 'polypeptide(L)'
;PDEPESYPAGSVVINEVMAKPGDGRMVEYIELHNTTAATVSLDGWVYKNVTGKKTKALPEMDLPAGGYAVLLDQEDALSFPVQTLLIPIEKFPALNDKGAVLQLWDAARGKIEEVAYEAATSGVSWERGTSGWHLSTDPRGGTPGAVNSSPDKEEDPPVDPDRPDVPDNPDDPDIPEVTEPIQPGEIIINELLPDPYV
;
A
#
# COMPACT_ATOMS: atom_id res chain seq x y z
N PRO A 1 9.58 32.65 -11.32
CA PRO A 1 9.50 31.32 -10.72
C PRO A 1 8.05 31.09 -10.31
N ASP A 2 7.50 29.97 -10.72
CA ASP A 2 6.16 29.57 -10.34
C ASP A 2 6.09 29.39 -8.82
N GLU A 3 4.97 29.74 -8.21
CA GLU A 3 4.80 29.50 -6.79
C GLU A 3 4.76 27.98 -6.55
N PRO A 4 5.33 27.48 -5.41
CA PRO A 4 5.32 26.07 -5.12
C PRO A 4 3.87 25.58 -4.96
N GLU A 5 3.59 24.40 -5.51
CA GLU A 5 2.27 23.81 -5.42
C GLU A 5 1.89 23.51 -3.97
N SER A 6 0.65 23.82 -3.62
CA SER A 6 0.07 23.51 -2.32
C SER A 6 -1.09 22.52 -2.48
N TYR A 7 -1.18 21.58 -1.55
CA TYR A 7 -2.18 20.52 -1.58
C TYR A 7 -3.03 20.53 -0.31
N PRO A 8 -4.31 20.14 -0.40
CA PRO A 8 -5.14 19.96 0.79
C PRO A 8 -4.56 18.91 1.74
N ALA A 9 -4.77 19.08 3.05
CA ALA A 9 -4.44 18.04 4.02
C ALA A 9 -5.16 16.74 3.68
N GLY A 10 -4.43 15.62 3.76
CA GLY A 10 -4.94 14.29 3.41
C GLY A 10 -4.96 13.98 1.91
N SER A 11 -4.49 14.85 1.02
CA SER A 11 -4.36 14.55 -0.41
C SER A 11 -3.38 13.40 -0.68
N VAL A 12 -2.34 13.30 0.12
CA VAL A 12 -1.46 12.12 0.21
C VAL A 12 -1.37 11.73 1.66
N VAL A 13 -1.59 10.46 1.96
CA VAL A 13 -1.54 9.94 3.32
C VAL A 13 -0.40 8.95 3.49
N ILE A 14 0.13 8.82 4.71
CA ILE A 14 0.95 7.68 5.10
C ILE A 14 -0.01 6.51 5.30
N ASN A 15 0.14 5.46 4.47
CA ASN A 15 -0.80 4.36 4.34
C ASN A 15 -0.36 3.10 5.08
N GLU A 16 0.96 2.85 5.09
CA GLU A 16 1.55 1.67 5.72
C GLU A 16 2.92 2.01 6.31
N VAL A 17 3.29 1.35 7.41
CA VAL A 17 4.59 1.54 8.09
C VAL A 17 5.16 0.19 8.50
N MET A 18 6.28 -0.23 7.91
CA MET A 18 7.08 -1.37 8.32
C MET A 18 8.28 -0.89 9.14
N ALA A 19 8.10 -0.73 10.45
CA ALA A 19 9.16 -0.22 11.32
C ALA A 19 10.09 -1.32 11.85
N LYS A 20 9.68 -2.57 11.82
CA LYS A 20 10.46 -3.70 12.33
C LYS A 20 10.37 -4.88 11.37
N PRO A 21 11.14 -4.86 10.27
CA PRO A 21 11.16 -5.98 9.34
C PRO A 21 11.59 -7.25 10.06
N GLY A 22 11.01 -8.38 9.67
CA GLY A 22 11.37 -9.69 10.20
C GLY A 22 12.63 -10.25 9.55
N ASP A 23 12.86 -11.55 9.70
CA ASP A 23 14.06 -12.25 9.26
C ASP A 23 14.26 -12.22 7.72
N GLY A 24 14.72 -11.07 7.20
CA GLY A 24 15.26 -10.93 5.84
C GLY A 24 14.24 -10.96 4.68
N ARG A 25 12.93 -10.86 4.94
CA ARG A 25 11.90 -10.83 3.89
C ARG A 25 11.46 -9.42 3.52
N MET A 26 11.54 -8.49 4.46
CA MET A 26 11.11 -7.11 4.32
C MET A 26 12.23 -6.19 4.79
N VAL A 27 12.15 -4.92 4.42
CA VAL A 27 13.00 -3.84 4.88
C VAL A 27 12.16 -2.78 5.57
N GLU A 28 12.77 -1.83 6.27
CA GLU A 28 12.03 -0.68 6.80
C GLU A 28 11.48 0.18 5.67
N TYR A 29 10.19 0.51 5.72
CA TYR A 29 9.58 1.39 4.75
C TYR A 29 8.38 2.16 5.31
N ILE A 30 7.99 3.20 4.58
CA ILE A 30 6.74 3.91 4.71
C ILE A 30 6.07 3.93 3.35
N GLU A 31 4.79 3.59 3.28
CA GLU A 31 4.02 3.74 2.06
C GLU A 31 3.20 5.02 2.08
N LEU A 32 3.19 5.71 0.95
CA LEU A 32 2.29 6.82 0.65
C LEU A 32 1.17 6.37 -0.25
N HIS A 33 -0.02 6.93 -0.04
CA HIS A 33 -1.18 6.73 -0.91
C HIS A 33 -1.74 8.08 -1.33
N ASN A 34 -1.88 8.31 -2.63
CA ASN A 34 -2.57 9.46 -3.20
C ASN A 34 -4.08 9.21 -3.13
N THR A 35 -4.78 9.92 -2.26
CA THR A 35 -6.24 9.77 -2.07
C THR A 35 -7.07 10.55 -3.08
N THR A 36 -6.42 11.31 -3.98
CA THR A 36 -7.08 12.19 -4.93
C THR A 36 -7.35 11.50 -6.28
N ALA A 37 -8.21 12.11 -7.08
CA ALA A 37 -8.50 11.67 -8.45
C ALA A 37 -7.52 12.23 -9.50
N ALA A 38 -6.45 12.93 -9.06
CA ALA A 38 -5.44 13.52 -9.92
C ALA A 38 -4.04 13.07 -9.49
N THR A 39 -3.08 13.13 -10.41
CA THR A 39 -1.67 12.96 -10.08
C THR A 39 -1.21 14.08 -9.15
N VAL A 40 -0.42 13.74 -8.13
CA VAL A 40 0.20 14.68 -7.19
C VAL A 40 1.70 14.68 -7.44
N SER A 41 2.27 15.86 -7.71
CA SER A 41 3.73 16.02 -7.75
C SER A 41 4.29 16.05 -6.33
N LEU A 42 5.28 15.21 -6.06
CA LEU A 42 6.00 15.18 -4.77
C LEU A 42 7.26 16.05 -4.78
N ASP A 43 7.49 16.83 -5.85
CA ASP A 43 8.64 17.73 -5.93
C ASP A 43 8.61 18.76 -4.79
N GLY A 44 9.75 18.91 -4.12
CA GLY A 44 9.90 19.81 -2.97
C GLY A 44 9.20 19.36 -1.67
N TRP A 45 8.54 18.18 -1.67
CA TRP A 45 7.94 17.63 -0.46
C TRP A 45 8.98 17.17 0.54
N VAL A 46 8.54 17.09 1.79
CA VAL A 46 9.40 16.72 2.91
C VAL A 46 8.70 15.68 3.81
N TYR A 47 9.40 14.58 4.03
CA TYR A 47 9.09 13.61 5.07
C TYR A 47 9.81 13.97 6.38
N LYS A 48 9.13 13.84 7.51
CA LYS A 48 9.71 14.03 8.85
C LYS A 48 9.39 12.85 9.76
N ASN A 49 10.42 12.27 10.34
CA ASN A 49 10.30 11.45 11.54
C ASN A 49 10.49 12.40 12.73
N VAL A 50 9.36 12.84 13.33
CA VAL A 50 9.37 13.84 14.42
C VAL A 50 10.02 13.28 15.68
N THR A 51 9.70 12.02 16.03
CA THR A 51 10.26 11.32 17.19
C THR A 51 11.77 11.17 17.06
N GLY A 52 12.26 10.78 15.90
CA GLY A 52 13.68 10.64 15.59
C GLY A 52 14.39 11.96 15.27
N LYS A 53 13.66 13.10 15.23
CA LYS A 53 14.18 14.42 14.83
C LYS A 53 14.90 14.39 13.48
N LYS A 54 14.36 13.69 12.51
CA LYS A 54 14.90 13.55 11.15
C LYS A 54 13.96 14.16 10.14
N THR A 55 14.56 14.76 9.12
CA THR A 55 13.84 15.36 7.98
C THR A 55 14.54 14.95 6.70
N LYS A 56 13.77 14.55 5.69
CA LYS A 56 14.25 14.18 4.36
C LYS A 56 13.39 14.86 3.30
N ALA A 57 14.04 15.47 2.31
CA ALA A 57 13.36 15.86 1.09
C ALA A 57 13.01 14.61 0.30
N LEU A 58 11.84 14.62 -0.34
CA LEU A 58 11.49 13.59 -1.32
C LEU A 58 12.12 13.95 -2.66
N PRO A 59 12.51 12.96 -3.47
CA PRO A 59 12.94 13.22 -4.85
C PRO A 59 11.77 13.74 -5.69
N GLU A 60 12.08 14.42 -6.78
CA GLU A 60 11.09 14.80 -7.78
C GLU A 60 10.44 13.54 -8.36
N MET A 61 9.11 13.43 -8.18
CA MET A 61 8.32 12.26 -8.57
C MET A 61 6.85 12.60 -8.62
N ASP A 62 6.15 12.00 -9.56
CA ASP A 62 4.70 12.04 -9.67
C ASP A 62 4.06 10.80 -9.03
N LEU A 63 3.12 11.01 -8.14
CA LEU A 63 2.29 9.94 -7.54
C LEU A 63 0.93 9.91 -8.24
N PRO A 64 0.64 8.89 -9.06
CA PRO A 64 -0.61 8.81 -9.81
C PRO A 64 -1.86 8.87 -8.92
N ALA A 65 -3.00 9.25 -9.51
CA ALA A 65 -4.31 9.24 -8.84
C ALA A 65 -4.61 7.85 -8.26
N GLY A 66 -4.94 7.79 -6.97
CA GLY A 66 -5.19 6.53 -6.25
C GLY A 66 -3.96 5.64 -6.10
N GLY A 67 -2.77 6.09 -6.53
CA GLY A 67 -1.54 5.30 -6.55
C GLY A 67 -0.86 5.21 -5.19
N TYR A 68 0.01 4.21 -5.06
CA TYR A 68 0.86 3.95 -3.91
C TYR A 68 2.33 4.16 -4.26
N ALA A 69 3.15 4.62 -3.30
CA ALA A 69 4.59 4.71 -3.44
C ALA A 69 5.29 4.41 -2.12
N VAL A 70 6.38 3.65 -2.17
CA VAL A 70 7.10 3.16 -0.99
C VAL A 70 8.37 3.96 -0.78
N LEU A 71 8.48 4.66 0.37
CA LEU A 71 9.70 5.33 0.84
C LEU A 71 10.55 4.33 1.61
N LEU A 72 11.81 4.21 1.22
CA LEU A 72 12.74 3.24 1.81
C LEU A 72 14.19 3.74 1.70
N ASP A 73 15.13 3.02 2.31
CA ASP A 73 16.55 3.29 2.06
C ASP A 73 16.91 2.94 0.61
N GLN A 74 17.71 3.77 -0.02
CA GLN A 74 18.15 3.58 -1.39
C GLN A 74 18.85 2.24 -1.61
N GLU A 75 19.55 1.72 -0.59
CA GLU A 75 20.26 0.45 -0.67
C GLU A 75 19.30 -0.75 -0.71
N ASP A 76 18.07 -0.57 -0.24
CA ASP A 76 17.04 -1.60 -0.13
C ASP A 76 16.08 -1.65 -1.34
N ALA A 77 16.24 -0.75 -2.32
CA ALA A 77 15.31 -0.62 -3.45
C ALA A 77 15.12 -1.91 -4.27
N LEU A 78 16.11 -2.79 -4.32
CA LEU A 78 16.04 -4.07 -5.03
C LEU A 78 15.21 -5.15 -4.30
N SER A 79 14.77 -4.88 -3.07
CA SER A 79 13.98 -5.81 -2.26
C SER A 79 12.50 -5.87 -2.68
N PHE A 80 12.05 -4.99 -3.59
CA PHE A 80 10.66 -4.88 -4.03
C PHE A 80 10.47 -5.33 -5.48
N PRO A 81 9.27 -5.80 -5.85
CA PRO A 81 8.93 -6.08 -7.25
C PRO A 81 9.11 -4.86 -8.15
N VAL A 82 9.51 -5.07 -9.41
CA VAL A 82 9.79 -3.99 -10.39
C VAL A 82 8.59 -3.05 -10.60
N GLN A 83 7.36 -3.55 -10.46
CA GLN A 83 6.14 -2.76 -10.63
C GLN A 83 5.80 -1.87 -9.43
N THR A 84 6.47 -2.04 -8.28
CA THR A 84 6.26 -1.19 -7.11
C THR A 84 6.87 0.19 -7.35
N LEU A 85 6.09 1.26 -7.20
CA LEU A 85 6.61 2.61 -7.27
C LEU A 85 7.44 2.90 -6.02
N LEU A 86 8.73 3.12 -6.20
CA LEU A 86 9.68 3.34 -5.10
C LEU A 86 10.13 4.79 -5.02
N ILE A 87 10.29 5.28 -3.81
CA ILE A 87 10.91 6.58 -3.48
C ILE A 87 12.18 6.27 -2.66
N PRO A 88 13.31 6.00 -3.34
CA PRO A 88 14.56 5.68 -2.66
C PRO A 88 15.14 6.93 -2.00
N ILE A 89 15.41 6.85 -0.71
CA ILE A 89 15.96 7.94 0.11
C ILE A 89 17.37 7.58 0.56
N GLU A 90 18.34 8.40 0.21
CA GLU A 90 19.71 8.22 0.74
C GLU A 90 19.72 8.36 2.27
N LYS A 91 20.16 7.33 2.96
CA LYS A 91 20.16 7.25 4.44
C LYS A 91 18.76 7.51 5.01
N PHE A 92 17.81 6.68 4.58
CA PHE A 92 16.45 6.71 5.12
C PHE A 92 16.51 6.63 6.66
N PRO A 93 15.78 7.52 7.37
CA PRO A 93 15.84 7.53 8.83
C PRO A 93 15.22 6.26 9.39
N ALA A 94 15.99 5.49 10.14
CA ALA A 94 15.48 4.30 10.82
C ALA A 94 14.18 4.62 11.58
N LEU A 95 13.21 3.74 11.43
CA LEU A 95 11.93 3.82 12.11
C LEU A 95 12.08 3.27 13.55
N ASN A 96 11.35 3.85 14.48
CA ASN A 96 11.48 3.45 15.88
C ASN A 96 10.55 2.28 16.19
N ASP A 97 11.11 1.14 16.62
CA ASP A 97 10.36 -0.06 17.03
C ASP A 97 9.31 0.19 18.13
N LYS A 98 9.46 1.26 18.91
CA LYS A 98 8.53 1.62 20.00
C LYS A 98 7.42 2.59 19.57
N GLY A 99 7.35 2.88 18.28
CA GLY A 99 6.43 3.87 17.73
C GLY A 99 7.06 5.22 17.48
N ALA A 100 6.49 5.97 16.55
CA ALA A 100 6.92 7.31 16.20
C ALA A 100 5.78 8.17 15.64
N VAL A 101 5.99 9.49 15.65
CA VAL A 101 5.17 10.45 14.92
C VAL A 101 5.86 10.79 13.60
N LEU A 102 5.14 10.63 12.50
CA LEU A 102 5.57 10.89 11.14
C LEU A 102 4.74 12.00 10.52
N GLN A 103 5.35 12.81 9.65
CA GLN A 103 4.68 13.90 8.96
C GLN A 103 5.10 13.97 7.50
N LEU A 104 4.14 14.40 6.65
CA LEU A 104 4.38 14.86 5.29
C LEU A 104 4.08 16.34 5.17
N TRP A 105 4.91 17.04 4.43
CA TRP A 105 4.79 18.47 4.14
C TRP A 105 4.98 18.69 2.64
N ASP A 106 4.14 19.50 2.02
CA ASP A 106 4.26 19.86 0.61
C ASP A 106 5.36 20.91 0.35
N ALA A 107 5.56 21.25 -0.91
CA ALA A 107 6.53 22.25 -1.35
C ALA A 107 6.22 23.66 -0.81
N ALA A 108 4.95 24.00 -0.62
CA ALA A 108 4.49 25.26 -0.05
C ALA A 108 4.61 25.32 1.48
N ARG A 109 5.16 24.27 2.12
CA ARG A 109 5.32 24.12 3.56
C ARG A 109 3.99 23.94 4.31
N GLY A 110 2.95 23.49 3.65
CA GLY A 110 1.73 22.98 4.24
C GLY A 110 1.94 21.59 4.84
N LYS A 111 1.43 21.33 6.05
CA LYS A 111 1.41 19.98 6.60
C LYS A 111 0.25 19.20 5.97
N ILE A 112 0.57 18.18 5.21
CA ILE A 112 -0.39 17.36 4.46
C ILE A 112 -0.89 16.21 5.31
N GLU A 113 0.00 15.59 6.10
CA GLU A 113 -0.33 14.44 6.93
C GLU A 113 0.48 14.43 8.22
N GLU A 114 -0.12 13.91 9.29
CA GLU A 114 0.57 13.57 10.53
C GLU A 114 -0.04 12.29 11.08
N VAL A 115 0.78 11.29 11.34
CA VAL A 115 0.35 10.03 11.92
C VAL A 115 1.26 9.61 13.06
N ALA A 116 0.71 8.84 13.98
CA ALA A 116 1.48 8.12 14.99
C ALA A 116 1.22 6.62 14.82
N TYR A 117 2.27 5.83 14.74
CA TYR A 117 2.18 4.38 14.86
C TYR A 117 2.71 3.94 16.23
N GLU A 118 2.21 2.83 16.71
CA GLU A 118 2.56 2.27 18.02
C GLU A 118 3.76 1.32 17.93
N ALA A 119 4.01 0.53 18.99
CA ALA A 119 5.10 -0.43 19.02
C ALA A 119 4.98 -1.43 17.87
N ALA A 120 6.07 -1.62 17.13
CA ALA A 120 6.12 -2.48 15.95
C ALA A 120 6.20 -3.96 16.34
N THR A 121 5.49 -4.80 15.61
CA THR A 121 5.60 -6.25 15.65
C THR A 121 6.61 -6.70 14.60
N SER A 122 7.51 -7.63 14.94
CA SER A 122 8.52 -8.10 13.99
C SER A 122 7.90 -8.77 12.78
N GLY A 123 8.25 -8.30 11.59
CA GLY A 123 7.78 -8.83 10.31
C GLY A 123 6.34 -8.47 9.96
N VAL A 124 5.71 -7.53 10.69
CA VAL A 124 4.32 -7.11 10.45
C VAL A 124 4.24 -5.60 10.43
N SER A 125 3.70 -5.03 9.37
CA SER A 125 3.48 -3.59 9.22
C SER A 125 2.26 -3.09 9.99
N TRP A 126 2.23 -1.80 10.25
CA TRP A 126 1.03 -1.05 10.60
C TRP A 126 0.37 -0.55 9.31
N GLU A 127 -0.89 -0.83 9.12
CA GLU A 127 -1.70 -0.43 7.97
C GLU A 127 -2.84 0.50 8.38
N ARG A 128 -3.15 1.46 7.51
CA ARG A 128 -4.28 2.37 7.68
C ARG A 128 -5.57 1.66 7.27
N GLY A 129 -6.51 1.53 8.19
CA GLY A 129 -7.87 1.05 7.93
C GLY A 129 -8.89 2.19 7.94
N THR A 130 -10.15 1.86 7.71
CA THR A 130 -11.28 2.80 7.74
C THR A 130 -11.58 3.33 9.14
N SER A 131 -11.33 2.54 10.17
CA SER A 131 -11.56 2.87 11.59
C SER A 131 -10.29 3.20 12.38
N GLY A 132 -9.12 3.26 11.73
CA GLY A 132 -7.84 3.52 12.36
C GLY A 132 -6.73 2.62 11.85
N TRP A 133 -5.62 2.59 12.59
CA TRP A 133 -4.47 1.75 12.27
C TRP A 133 -4.61 0.35 12.85
N HIS A 134 -4.20 -0.67 12.10
CA HIS A 134 -4.15 -2.06 12.52
C HIS A 134 -2.86 -2.73 12.05
N LEU A 135 -2.53 -3.87 12.63
CA LEU A 135 -1.45 -4.70 12.12
C LEU A 135 -1.90 -5.40 10.84
N SER A 136 -1.00 -5.52 9.87
CA SER A 136 -1.26 -6.25 8.62
C SER A 136 -1.74 -7.68 8.90
N THR A 137 -2.75 -8.11 8.17
CA THR A 137 -3.21 -9.50 8.15
C THR A 137 -2.71 -10.25 6.91
N ASP A 138 -1.93 -9.59 6.04
CA ASP A 138 -1.31 -10.23 4.88
C ASP A 138 -0.24 -11.25 5.34
N PRO A 139 -0.23 -12.48 4.80
CA PRO A 139 0.76 -13.51 5.16
C PRO A 139 2.22 -13.11 4.91
N ARG A 140 2.46 -12.11 4.06
CA ARG A 140 3.79 -11.54 3.80
C ARG A 140 4.22 -10.55 4.87
N GLY A 141 3.31 -10.13 5.76
CA GLY A 141 3.53 -9.17 6.82
C GLY A 141 3.29 -7.73 6.44
N GLY A 142 2.85 -7.44 5.21
CA GLY A 142 2.54 -6.12 4.70
C GLY A 142 2.10 -6.15 3.25
N THR A 143 1.58 -5.03 2.75
CA THR A 143 0.97 -4.89 1.41
C THR A 143 1.60 -3.79 0.55
N PRO A 144 2.95 -3.61 0.54
CA PRO A 144 3.57 -2.49 -0.13
C PRO A 144 3.26 -2.46 -1.63
N GLY A 145 2.77 -1.32 -2.11
CA GLY A 145 2.36 -1.09 -3.49
C GLY A 145 0.92 -1.52 -3.79
N ALA A 146 0.14 -1.91 -2.78
CA ALA A 146 -1.20 -2.43 -2.95
C ALA A 146 -2.18 -1.90 -1.89
N VAL A 147 -3.44 -2.27 -2.03
CA VAL A 147 -4.47 -1.99 -1.03
C VAL A 147 -4.15 -2.73 0.26
N ASN A 148 -4.26 -2.04 1.40
CA ASN A 148 -4.03 -2.60 2.71
C ASN A 148 -4.91 -3.82 2.99
N SER A 149 -4.39 -4.75 3.78
CA SER A 149 -5.16 -5.87 4.28
C SER A 149 -6.28 -5.36 5.21
N SER A 150 -7.41 -6.05 5.23
CA SER A 150 -8.53 -5.66 6.09
C SER A 150 -8.71 -6.70 7.20
N PRO A 151 -8.69 -6.29 8.47
CA PRO A 151 -9.06 -7.20 9.55
C PRO A 151 -10.54 -7.58 9.50
N ASP A 152 -11.35 -6.79 8.77
CA ASP A 152 -12.79 -7.00 8.62
C ASP A 152 -13.16 -7.83 7.37
N LYS A 153 -12.20 -8.39 6.65
CA LYS A 153 -12.53 -9.48 5.74
C LYS A 153 -13.05 -10.63 6.60
N GLU A 154 -14.37 -10.76 6.65
CA GLU A 154 -14.96 -12.03 7.06
C GLU A 154 -14.23 -13.11 6.25
N GLU A 155 -13.51 -13.99 6.94
CA GLU A 155 -13.11 -15.25 6.33
C GLU A 155 -14.40 -15.83 5.75
N ASP A 156 -14.44 -16.13 4.48
CA ASP A 156 -15.54 -16.92 3.92
C ASP A 156 -15.82 -18.03 4.90
N PRO A 157 -17.06 -18.17 5.38
CA PRO A 157 -17.36 -19.17 6.40
C PRO A 157 -16.77 -20.49 5.95
N PRO A 158 -16.05 -21.22 6.83
CA PRO A 158 -15.35 -22.42 6.44
C PRO A 158 -16.32 -23.30 5.65
N VAL A 159 -15.91 -23.66 4.44
CA VAL A 159 -16.71 -24.52 3.56
C VAL A 159 -17.05 -25.74 4.39
N ASP A 160 -18.30 -25.88 4.78
CA ASP A 160 -18.80 -27.03 5.55
C ASP A 160 -18.61 -28.27 4.64
N PRO A 161 -17.65 -29.16 4.95
CA PRO A 161 -17.39 -30.33 4.11
C PRO A 161 -18.57 -31.32 4.05
N ASP A 162 -19.54 -31.16 4.96
CA ASP A 162 -20.77 -31.98 5.04
C ASP A 162 -21.97 -31.24 4.40
N ARG A 163 -21.78 -30.01 3.89
CA ARG A 163 -22.83 -29.33 3.14
C ARG A 163 -22.96 -30.05 1.77
N PRO A 164 -24.05 -30.74 1.50
CA PRO A 164 -24.25 -31.35 0.19
C PRO A 164 -24.20 -30.24 -0.84
N ASP A 165 -23.44 -30.47 -1.94
CA ASP A 165 -23.45 -29.61 -3.11
C ASP A 165 -24.91 -29.32 -3.46
N VAL A 166 -25.37 -28.12 -3.15
CA VAL A 166 -26.66 -27.67 -3.64
C VAL A 166 -26.45 -27.50 -5.14
N PRO A 167 -27.07 -28.33 -5.99
CA PRO A 167 -26.95 -28.15 -7.43
C PRO A 167 -27.41 -26.73 -7.74
N ASP A 168 -26.63 -26.03 -8.56
CA ASP A 168 -26.94 -24.68 -9.03
C ASP A 168 -28.42 -24.62 -9.36
N ASN A 169 -29.15 -23.78 -8.61
CA ASN A 169 -30.57 -23.61 -8.85
C ASN A 169 -30.73 -22.91 -10.20
N PRO A 170 -31.23 -23.56 -11.24
CA PRO A 170 -31.37 -22.95 -12.57
C PRO A 170 -32.38 -21.78 -12.58
N ASP A 171 -33.07 -21.54 -11.48
CA ASP A 171 -34.06 -20.48 -11.33
C ASP A 171 -33.56 -19.31 -10.44
N ASP A 172 -32.22 -19.17 -10.20
CA ASP A 172 -31.65 -18.01 -9.51
C ASP A 172 -31.75 -16.79 -10.42
N PRO A 173 -32.58 -15.79 -10.09
CA PRO A 173 -32.81 -14.64 -10.96
C PRO A 173 -31.61 -13.68 -11.03
N ASP A 174 -30.56 -13.87 -10.22
CA ASP A 174 -29.36 -13.03 -10.20
C ASP A 174 -28.22 -13.55 -11.09
N ILE A 175 -28.36 -14.74 -11.72
CA ILE A 175 -27.42 -15.23 -12.70
C ILE A 175 -27.88 -14.75 -14.09
N PRO A 176 -27.16 -13.83 -14.76
CA PRO A 176 -27.50 -13.49 -16.14
C PRO A 176 -27.40 -14.71 -17.02
N GLU A 177 -28.52 -15.09 -17.65
CA GLU A 177 -28.57 -16.20 -18.59
C GLU A 177 -27.60 -15.91 -19.76
N VAL A 178 -26.50 -16.63 -19.84
CA VAL A 178 -25.59 -16.56 -21.00
C VAL A 178 -26.28 -17.26 -22.16
N THR A 179 -27.04 -16.48 -22.93
CA THR A 179 -27.88 -16.98 -24.02
C THR A 179 -27.13 -17.19 -25.33
N GLU A 180 -25.88 -16.76 -25.44
CA GLU A 180 -25.09 -16.89 -26.66
C GLU A 180 -23.73 -17.59 -26.39
N PRO A 181 -23.29 -18.49 -27.28
CA PRO A 181 -21.98 -19.08 -27.13
C PRO A 181 -20.88 -18.02 -27.33
N ILE A 182 -19.90 -18.00 -26.41
CA ILE A 182 -18.72 -17.12 -26.48
C ILE A 182 -18.00 -17.33 -27.80
N GLN A 183 -17.78 -16.27 -28.57
CA GLN A 183 -17.10 -16.31 -29.84
C GLN A 183 -15.57 -16.33 -29.68
N PRO A 184 -14.82 -16.94 -30.59
CA PRO A 184 -13.37 -16.90 -30.59
C PRO A 184 -12.85 -15.45 -30.56
N GLY A 185 -12.08 -15.07 -29.50
CA GLY A 185 -11.52 -13.75 -29.32
C GLY A 185 -12.26 -12.87 -28.29
N GLU A 186 -13.38 -13.30 -27.72
CA GLU A 186 -14.09 -12.57 -26.66
C GLU A 186 -13.41 -12.71 -25.29
N ILE A 187 -12.61 -13.77 -25.11
CA ILE A 187 -11.76 -13.94 -23.92
C ILE A 187 -10.31 -13.95 -24.38
N ILE A 188 -9.53 -13.04 -23.86
CA ILE A 188 -8.09 -12.96 -24.12
C ILE A 188 -7.37 -13.25 -22.81
N ILE A 189 -6.46 -14.24 -22.83
CA ILE A 189 -5.52 -14.47 -21.73
C ILE A 189 -4.38 -13.47 -21.90
N ASN A 190 -4.33 -12.45 -21.02
CA ASN A 190 -3.32 -11.40 -21.10
C ASN A 190 -2.02 -11.77 -20.40
N GLU A 191 -2.03 -12.76 -19.51
CA GLU A 191 -0.86 -13.15 -18.75
C GLU A 191 -0.88 -14.65 -18.43
N LEU A 192 0.25 -15.30 -18.63
CA LEU A 192 0.54 -16.66 -18.17
C LEU A 192 1.82 -16.57 -17.35
N LEU A 193 1.71 -16.77 -16.03
CA LEU A 193 2.88 -16.96 -15.17
C LEU A 193 3.36 -18.41 -15.33
N PRO A 194 4.54 -18.65 -15.93
CA PRO A 194 5.12 -19.99 -15.93
C PRO A 194 5.48 -20.39 -14.50
N ASP A 195 5.28 -21.66 -14.17
CA ASP A 195 5.67 -22.22 -12.86
C ASP A 195 7.19 -21.99 -12.66
N PRO A 196 7.61 -21.28 -11.59
CA PRO A 196 9.02 -21.00 -11.34
C PRO A 196 9.82 -22.22 -10.86
N TYR A 197 9.21 -23.39 -10.75
CA TYR A 197 9.79 -24.62 -10.18
C TYR A 197 9.90 -25.79 -11.17
N VAL A 198 9.94 -25.55 -12.48
CA VAL A 198 10.27 -26.60 -13.47
C VAL A 198 11.64 -26.33 -14.07
#